data_1ba997de8db2fa66455411addc03db48
#
_entry.id   1ba997de8db2fa66455411addc03db48
#
_cell.length_a   1.000
_cell.length_b   1.000
_cell.length_c   1.000
_cell.angle_alpha   90.00
_cell.angle_beta   90.00
_cell.angle_gamma   90.00
#
_symmetry.space_group_name_H-M   'P 1'
#
loop_
_entity.id
_entity.type
_entity.pdbx_description
1 polymer ?
#
loop_
_entity_poly.entity_id
_entity_poly.type
_entity_poly.pdbx_seq_one_letter_code
_entity_poly.pdbx_strand_id
1 'polypeptide(L)'
;TVIGTRLGGEFIPKLNEGSIVINTIRLAGVSIEEAVAYNSRIEKLLLELFPDEIKNIWSRIGTAEVATDPMGIELTDIFITLNPGDQWKRARTQAELIKQMEQELEDLPGVNMIFTQPIEMRLNEMVTGIRSDVGIKIYGDNFEELVRLSNRVQEILKSVKGVSDVAGEQITGQPTLQVVVNQDQIAR
;
A
#
# COMPACT_ATOMS: atom_id res chain seq x y z
N THR A 1 11.65 -27.18 28.70
CA THR A 1 10.28 -27.08 28.14
C THR A 1 9.69 -25.66 28.25
N VAL A 2 10.32 -24.73 28.98
CA VAL A 2 9.81 -23.35 29.18
C VAL A 2 10.12 -22.42 27.98
N ILE A 3 11.12 -22.76 27.18
CA ILE A 3 11.52 -21.94 26.00
C ILE A 3 10.45 -22.03 24.91
N GLY A 4 9.83 -23.19 24.69
CA GLY A 4 8.83 -23.40 23.63
C GLY A 4 7.53 -22.60 23.80
N THR A 5 7.18 -22.18 25.01
CA THR A 5 5.96 -21.38 25.29
C THR A 5 6.14 -19.87 25.04
N ARG A 6 7.38 -19.44 24.75
CA ARG A 6 7.71 -18.04 24.41
C ARG A 6 8.10 -17.85 22.94
N LEU A 7 8.15 -18.92 22.17
CA LEU A 7 8.35 -18.85 20.72
C LEU A 7 6.99 -18.55 20.09
N GLY A 8 6.86 -17.38 19.49
CA GLY A 8 5.74 -17.07 18.58
C GLY A 8 5.79 -18.01 17.36
N GLY A 9 4.65 -18.35 16.81
CA GLY A 9 4.57 -19.08 15.53
C GLY A 9 4.43 -18.07 14.40
N GLU A 10 5.39 -18.01 13.50
CA GLU A 10 5.21 -17.37 12.20
C GLU A 10 4.71 -18.42 11.21
N PHE A 11 3.63 -18.12 10.48
CA PHE A 11 3.09 -19.02 9.46
C PHE A 11 4.04 -19.16 8.27
N ILE A 12 4.67 -18.06 7.88
CA ILE A 12 5.72 -18.01 6.86
C ILE A 12 6.83 -17.12 7.40
N PRO A 13 8.08 -17.60 7.50
CA PRO A 13 9.19 -16.76 7.95
C PRO A 13 9.44 -15.64 6.93
N LYS A 14 9.61 -14.42 7.42
CA LYS A 14 9.96 -13.26 6.58
C LYS A 14 11.36 -13.48 5.99
N LEU A 15 11.43 -13.66 4.68
CA LEU A 15 12.67 -13.77 3.94
C LEU A 15 13.15 -12.36 3.56
N ASN A 16 14.45 -12.16 3.54
CA ASN A 16 15.02 -10.93 2.97
C ASN A 16 15.14 -11.14 1.44
N GLU A 17 14.27 -10.46 0.68
CA GLU A 17 14.20 -10.59 -0.78
C GLU A 17 15.15 -9.61 -1.51
N GLY A 18 15.91 -8.78 -0.77
CA GLY A 18 16.75 -7.73 -1.35
C GLY A 18 15.96 -6.64 -2.08
N SER A 19 14.67 -6.53 -1.79
CA SER A 19 13.75 -5.57 -2.40
C SER A 19 12.64 -5.20 -1.42
N ILE A 20 12.06 -4.01 -1.63
CA ILE A 20 10.92 -3.49 -0.87
C ILE A 20 9.82 -3.13 -1.86
N VAL A 21 8.57 -3.32 -1.47
CA VAL A 21 7.42 -2.77 -2.16
C VAL A 21 6.69 -1.83 -1.22
N ILE A 22 6.45 -0.61 -1.67
CA ILE A 22 5.59 0.35 -0.97
C ILE A 22 4.26 0.38 -1.70
N ASN A 23 3.22 -0.17 -1.08
CA ASN A 23 1.86 -0.05 -1.59
C ASN A 23 1.28 1.29 -1.12
N THR A 24 0.99 2.19 -2.05
CA THR A 24 0.41 3.50 -1.76
C THR A 24 -1.08 3.51 -2.08
N ILE A 25 -1.87 4.07 -1.17
CA ILE A 25 -3.32 4.23 -1.29
C ILE A 25 -3.62 5.72 -1.18
N ARG A 26 -4.10 6.30 -2.27
CA ARG A 26 -4.49 7.72 -2.35
C ARG A 26 -6.00 7.89 -2.24
N LEU A 27 -6.43 9.14 -2.23
CA LEU A 27 -7.85 9.46 -2.30
C LEU A 27 -8.48 8.95 -3.61
N ALA A 28 -9.65 8.35 -3.51
CA ALA A 28 -10.43 7.96 -4.67
C ALA A 28 -10.75 9.19 -5.55
N GLY A 29 -10.66 9.02 -6.88
CA GLY A 29 -10.91 10.11 -7.82
C GLY A 29 -9.68 10.97 -8.18
N VAL A 30 -8.49 10.59 -7.73
CA VAL A 30 -7.23 11.18 -8.22
C VAL A 30 -7.09 10.97 -9.73
N SER A 31 -6.60 11.98 -10.47
CA SER A 31 -6.29 11.81 -11.90
C SER A 31 -5.00 11.03 -12.10
N ILE A 32 -4.83 10.45 -13.29
CA ILE A 32 -3.60 9.71 -13.60
C ILE A 32 -2.38 10.63 -13.60
N GLU A 33 -2.53 11.86 -14.08
CA GLU A 33 -1.47 12.86 -14.10
C GLU A 33 -1.00 13.21 -12.68
N GLU A 34 -1.94 13.41 -11.77
CA GLU A 34 -1.63 13.70 -10.37
C GLU A 34 -1.00 12.48 -9.69
N ALA A 35 -1.50 11.27 -9.96
CA ALA A 35 -0.93 10.04 -9.46
C ALA A 35 0.52 9.85 -9.92
N VAL A 36 0.82 10.12 -11.19
CA VAL A 36 2.18 10.07 -11.76
C VAL A 36 3.08 11.12 -11.12
N ALA A 37 2.61 12.37 -11.04
CA ALA A 37 3.40 13.48 -10.45
C ALA A 37 3.75 13.19 -8.98
N TYR A 38 2.78 12.68 -8.22
CA TYR A 38 2.97 12.34 -6.81
C TYR A 38 3.97 11.19 -6.62
N ASN A 39 3.85 10.11 -7.41
CA ASN A 39 4.79 9.00 -7.35
C ASN A 39 6.21 9.41 -7.74
N SER A 40 6.35 10.21 -8.80
CA SER A 40 7.66 10.72 -9.21
C SER A 40 8.33 11.56 -8.12
N ARG A 41 7.54 12.25 -7.29
CA ARG A 41 8.05 12.97 -6.12
C ARG A 41 8.57 12.00 -5.05
N ILE A 42 7.79 10.94 -4.73
CA ILE A 42 8.22 9.91 -3.77
C ILE A 42 9.50 9.23 -4.26
N GLU A 43 9.54 8.80 -5.53
CA GLU A 43 10.71 8.15 -6.12
C GLU A 43 11.97 9.02 -6.02
N LYS A 44 11.86 10.30 -6.38
CA LYS A 44 12.97 11.26 -6.28
C LYS A 44 13.44 11.44 -4.84
N LEU A 45 12.49 11.64 -3.91
CA LEU A 45 12.80 11.80 -2.50
C LEU A 45 13.56 10.58 -1.95
N LEU A 46 13.09 9.37 -2.26
CA LEU A 46 13.74 8.15 -1.81
C LEU A 46 15.14 7.98 -2.40
N LEU A 47 15.33 8.27 -3.70
CA LEU A 47 16.65 8.22 -4.34
C LEU A 47 17.62 9.27 -3.78
N GLU A 48 17.14 10.45 -3.41
CA GLU A 48 17.94 11.50 -2.79
C GLU A 48 18.35 11.15 -1.36
N LEU A 49 17.45 10.53 -0.59
CA LEU A 49 17.69 10.21 0.81
C LEU A 49 18.47 8.90 1.01
N PHE A 50 18.29 7.92 0.11
CA PHE A 50 18.84 6.57 0.23
C PHE A 50 19.68 6.12 -1.00
N PRO A 51 20.65 6.95 -1.46
CA PRO A 51 21.38 6.68 -2.70
C PRO A 51 22.28 5.46 -2.63
N ASP A 52 22.75 5.09 -1.44
CA ASP A 52 23.64 3.95 -1.22
C ASP A 52 22.84 2.64 -1.00
N GLU A 53 21.58 2.73 -0.59
CA GLU A 53 20.69 1.60 -0.32
C GLU A 53 19.86 1.22 -1.55
N ILE A 54 19.41 2.19 -2.35
CA ILE A 54 18.51 1.96 -3.48
C ILE A 54 19.34 1.79 -4.77
N LYS A 55 19.14 0.65 -5.43
CA LYS A 55 19.71 0.37 -6.75
C LYS A 55 18.80 0.85 -7.87
N ASN A 56 17.53 0.51 -7.81
CA ASN A 56 16.52 0.90 -8.78
C ASN A 56 15.18 1.11 -8.06
N ILE A 57 14.40 2.04 -8.59
CA ILE A 57 13.02 2.29 -8.15
C ILE A 57 12.13 2.47 -9.38
N TRP A 58 10.92 1.93 -9.34
CA TRP A 58 9.91 2.11 -10.36
C TRP A 58 8.52 1.88 -9.80
N SER A 59 7.49 2.46 -10.39
CA SER A 59 6.12 2.39 -9.91
C SER A 59 5.17 1.80 -10.93
N ARG A 60 4.20 1.04 -10.45
CA ARG A 60 3.04 0.56 -11.19
C ARG A 60 1.79 1.27 -10.67
N ILE A 61 1.17 2.11 -11.49
CA ILE A 61 -0.03 2.88 -11.13
C ILE A 61 -1.23 2.26 -11.80
N GLY A 62 -2.23 1.85 -11.02
CA GLY A 62 -3.41 1.21 -11.56
C GLY A 62 -3.11 -0.05 -12.36
N THR A 63 -4.04 -0.45 -13.24
CA THR A 63 -3.87 -1.60 -14.14
C THR A 63 -4.26 -1.28 -15.57
N ALA A 64 -3.73 -2.05 -16.52
CA ALA A 64 -4.17 -2.01 -17.91
C ALA A 64 -5.61 -2.53 -18.06
N GLU A 65 -6.26 -2.23 -19.20
CA GLU A 65 -7.64 -2.66 -19.51
C GLU A 65 -7.88 -4.18 -19.35
N VAL A 66 -6.86 -4.98 -19.64
CA VAL A 66 -6.90 -6.43 -19.43
C VAL A 66 -5.86 -6.79 -18.38
N ALA A 67 -6.30 -6.94 -17.14
CA ALA A 67 -5.43 -7.23 -16.02
C ALA A 67 -5.90 -8.45 -15.23
N THR A 68 -4.93 -9.24 -14.77
CA THR A 68 -5.17 -10.34 -13.82
C THR A 68 -5.32 -9.85 -12.38
N ASP A 69 -4.94 -8.61 -12.12
CA ASP A 69 -4.96 -7.95 -10.82
C ASP A 69 -5.49 -6.51 -11.01
N PRO A 70 -6.81 -6.30 -10.96
CA PRO A 70 -7.42 -5.00 -11.18
C PRO A 70 -7.10 -4.05 -10.02
N MET A 71 -6.42 -2.94 -10.35
CA MET A 71 -6.09 -1.85 -9.43
C MET A 71 -6.67 -0.54 -9.95
N GLY A 72 -7.31 0.23 -9.09
CA GLY A 72 -7.70 1.61 -9.40
C GLY A 72 -6.49 2.54 -9.49
N ILE A 73 -6.68 3.72 -10.07
CA ILE A 73 -5.63 4.74 -10.25
C ILE A 73 -5.12 5.27 -8.90
N GLU A 74 -5.97 5.20 -7.86
CA GLU A 74 -5.64 5.56 -6.48
C GLU A 74 -4.60 4.64 -5.85
N LEU A 75 -4.41 3.44 -6.41
CA LEU A 75 -3.46 2.44 -5.92
C LEU A 75 -2.18 2.47 -6.75
N THR A 76 -1.04 2.38 -6.06
CA THR A 76 0.26 2.25 -6.72
C THR A 76 1.16 1.33 -5.92
N ASP A 77 1.90 0.49 -6.63
CA ASP A 77 2.98 -0.31 -6.09
C ASP A 77 4.31 0.32 -6.53
N ILE A 78 5.11 0.75 -5.56
CA ILE A 78 6.47 1.28 -5.78
C ILE A 78 7.44 0.14 -5.46
N PHE A 79 8.14 -0.35 -6.47
CA PHE A 79 9.13 -1.42 -6.35
C PHE A 79 10.53 -0.84 -6.21
N ILE A 80 11.22 -1.21 -5.14
CA ILE A 80 12.57 -0.77 -4.80
C ILE A 80 13.48 -1.98 -4.78
N THR A 81 14.45 -2.02 -5.68
CA THR A 81 15.55 -2.99 -5.64
C THR A 81 16.69 -2.40 -4.82
N LEU A 82 17.18 -3.16 -3.86
CA LEU A 82 18.23 -2.70 -2.96
C LEU A 82 19.63 -3.04 -3.48
N ASN A 83 20.60 -2.23 -3.11
CA ASN A 83 22.01 -2.55 -3.23
C ASN A 83 22.39 -3.65 -2.22
N PRO A 84 23.52 -4.36 -2.41
CA PRO A 84 24.06 -5.26 -1.40
C PRO A 84 24.22 -4.56 -0.04
N GLY A 85 23.84 -5.25 1.05
CA GLY A 85 23.80 -4.66 2.37
C GLY A 85 25.13 -4.14 2.94
N ASP A 86 26.25 -4.61 2.39
CA ASP A 86 27.61 -4.11 2.70
C ASP A 86 27.90 -2.70 2.16
N GLN A 87 27.08 -2.21 1.22
CA GLN A 87 27.16 -0.87 0.66
C GLN A 87 26.28 0.15 1.40
N TRP A 88 25.38 -0.31 2.26
CA TRP A 88 24.43 0.57 2.96
C TRP A 88 25.14 1.44 4.00
N LYS A 89 24.73 2.71 4.07
CA LYS A 89 25.28 3.68 5.03
C LYS A 89 24.28 4.06 6.11
N ARG A 90 22.98 4.14 5.77
CA ARG A 90 21.94 4.61 6.69
C ARG A 90 21.36 3.51 7.57
N ALA A 91 21.37 2.26 7.11
CA ALA A 91 20.76 1.14 7.83
C ALA A 91 21.68 -0.09 7.83
N ARG A 92 21.56 -0.93 8.86
CA ARG A 92 22.29 -2.21 8.95
C ARG A 92 21.42 -3.41 8.58
N THR A 93 20.13 -3.24 8.64
CA THR A 93 19.13 -4.28 8.33
C THR A 93 18.02 -3.69 7.47
N GLN A 94 17.33 -4.55 6.70
CA GLN A 94 16.20 -4.12 5.90
C GLN A 94 15.06 -3.57 6.76
N ALA A 95 14.81 -4.14 7.95
CA ALA A 95 13.81 -3.64 8.88
C ALA A 95 14.13 -2.21 9.37
N GLU A 96 15.41 -1.92 9.64
CA GLU A 96 15.85 -0.57 9.99
C GLU A 96 15.70 0.41 8.82
N LEU A 97 16.01 -0.04 7.60
CA LEU A 97 15.85 0.75 6.39
C LEU A 97 14.37 1.09 6.15
N ILE A 98 13.47 0.11 6.24
CA ILE A 98 12.03 0.33 6.12
C ILE A 98 11.56 1.37 7.14
N LYS A 99 11.93 1.22 8.40
CA LYS A 99 11.55 2.17 9.44
C LYS A 99 12.01 3.60 9.16
N GLN A 100 13.21 3.78 8.59
CA GLN A 100 13.70 5.10 8.21
C GLN A 100 12.92 5.66 7.00
N MET A 101 12.61 4.81 6.01
CA MET A 101 11.77 5.22 4.87
C MET A 101 10.36 5.62 5.33
N GLU A 102 9.75 4.88 6.24
CA GLU A 102 8.46 5.21 6.87
C GLU A 102 8.51 6.60 7.49
N GLN A 103 9.52 6.88 8.30
CA GLN A 103 9.69 8.18 8.97
C GLN A 103 9.85 9.34 7.98
N GLU A 104 10.62 9.16 6.92
CA GLU A 104 10.85 10.20 5.90
C GLU A 104 9.59 10.47 5.03
N LEU A 105 8.70 9.48 4.94
CA LEU A 105 7.48 9.57 4.13
C LEU A 105 6.22 9.86 4.96
N GLU A 106 6.30 9.85 6.30
CA GLU A 106 5.16 10.04 7.21
C GLU A 106 4.44 11.37 7.01
N ASP A 107 5.20 12.43 6.71
CA ASP A 107 4.66 13.78 6.53
C ASP A 107 4.03 14.02 5.13
N LEU A 108 4.03 13.02 4.23
CA LEU A 108 3.45 13.17 2.91
C LEU A 108 1.91 13.15 2.99
N PRO A 109 1.24 14.26 2.64
CA PRO A 109 -0.21 14.37 2.80
C PRO A 109 -0.98 13.54 1.76
N GLY A 110 -2.14 13.01 2.14
CA GLY A 110 -3.11 12.43 1.22
C GLY A 110 -2.76 11.04 0.68
N VAL A 111 -1.81 10.35 1.31
CA VAL A 111 -1.42 8.98 0.94
C VAL A 111 -1.24 8.13 2.19
N ASN A 112 -1.75 6.91 2.16
CA ASN A 112 -1.41 5.86 3.11
C ASN A 112 -0.41 4.91 2.44
N MET A 113 0.56 4.43 3.20
CA MET A 113 1.60 3.55 2.68
C MET A 113 1.68 2.27 3.51
N ILE A 114 1.90 1.15 2.85
CA ILE A 114 2.14 -0.17 3.46
C ILE A 114 3.44 -0.70 2.88
N PHE A 115 4.37 -1.06 3.76
CA PHE A 115 5.66 -1.60 3.37
C PHE A 115 5.65 -3.12 3.41
N THR A 116 6.09 -3.74 2.33
CA THR A 116 6.13 -5.20 2.16
C THR A 116 7.29 -5.59 1.26
N GLN A 117 7.36 -6.85 0.86
CA GLN A 117 8.31 -7.38 -0.11
C GLN A 117 7.57 -8.08 -1.26
N PRO A 118 8.14 -8.22 -2.46
CA PRO A 118 7.43 -8.75 -3.63
C PRO A 118 6.78 -10.13 -3.42
N ILE A 119 7.51 -11.08 -2.86
CA ILE A 119 6.99 -12.44 -2.61
C ILE A 119 6.01 -12.43 -1.45
N GLU A 120 6.35 -11.73 -0.36
CA GLU A 120 5.46 -11.55 0.80
C GLU A 120 4.11 -10.95 0.38
N MET A 121 4.12 -9.87 -0.42
CA MET A 121 2.92 -9.26 -0.96
C MET A 121 2.06 -10.27 -1.73
N ARG A 122 2.67 -11.04 -2.64
CA ARG A 122 1.94 -12.04 -3.44
C ARG A 122 1.39 -13.19 -2.61
N LEU A 123 2.12 -13.64 -1.60
CA LEU A 123 1.65 -14.67 -0.68
C LEU A 123 0.45 -14.17 0.13
N ASN A 124 0.53 -12.96 0.67
CA ASN A 124 -0.56 -12.35 1.41
C ASN A 124 -1.82 -12.19 0.53
N GLU A 125 -1.67 -11.69 -0.69
CA GLU A 125 -2.77 -11.58 -1.67
C GLU A 125 -3.43 -12.94 -1.96
N MET A 126 -2.63 -13.99 -2.19
CA MET A 126 -3.15 -15.32 -2.51
C MET A 126 -3.84 -16.01 -1.32
N VAL A 127 -3.33 -15.83 -0.10
CA VAL A 127 -3.83 -16.52 1.10
C VAL A 127 -5.00 -15.78 1.73
N THR A 128 -4.92 -14.47 1.83
CA THR A 128 -5.88 -13.64 2.58
C THR A 128 -6.69 -12.69 1.70
N GLY A 129 -6.26 -12.47 0.46
CA GLY A 129 -6.84 -11.48 -0.47
C GLY A 129 -6.54 -10.04 -0.08
N ILE A 130 -5.53 -9.81 0.78
CA ILE A 130 -5.08 -8.48 1.22
C ILE A 130 -3.56 -8.40 1.17
N ARG A 131 -3.01 -7.17 1.15
CA ARG A 131 -1.57 -6.90 1.03
C ARG A 131 -0.87 -6.68 2.36
N SER A 132 -1.51 -7.04 3.48
CA SER A 132 -1.03 -6.83 4.84
C SER A 132 -1.10 -8.11 5.66
N ASP A 133 -0.37 -8.15 6.79
CA ASP A 133 -0.32 -9.30 7.69
C ASP A 133 -1.67 -9.59 8.36
N VAL A 134 -2.49 -8.54 8.58
CA VAL A 134 -3.80 -8.65 9.25
C VAL A 134 -4.84 -7.88 8.46
N GLY A 135 -5.97 -8.52 8.17
CA GLY A 135 -7.12 -7.89 7.51
C GLY A 135 -8.37 -7.98 8.38
N ILE A 136 -9.03 -6.85 8.56
CA ILE A 136 -10.33 -6.77 9.23
C ILE A 136 -11.39 -6.49 8.18
N LYS A 137 -12.32 -7.44 8.00
CA LYS A 137 -13.43 -7.30 7.06
C LYS A 137 -14.70 -6.91 7.82
N ILE A 138 -15.32 -5.80 7.42
CA ILE A 138 -16.56 -5.28 7.97
C ILE A 138 -17.65 -5.49 6.92
N TYR A 139 -18.76 -6.12 7.31
CA TYR A 139 -19.87 -6.44 6.43
C TYR A 139 -21.11 -5.65 6.83
N GLY A 140 -21.88 -5.19 5.85
CA GLY A 140 -23.13 -4.48 6.05
C GLY A 140 -23.74 -4.00 4.75
N ASP A 141 -25.00 -3.57 4.78
CA ASP A 141 -25.75 -3.12 3.60
C ASP A 141 -25.75 -1.60 3.41
N ASN A 142 -25.24 -0.85 4.40
CA ASN A 142 -25.20 0.60 4.38
C ASN A 142 -23.75 1.10 4.26
N PHE A 143 -23.41 1.73 3.13
CA PHE A 143 -22.08 2.23 2.84
C PHE A 143 -21.61 3.33 3.82
N GLU A 144 -22.49 4.24 4.22
CA GLU A 144 -22.14 5.31 5.16
C GLU A 144 -21.72 4.74 6.52
N GLU A 145 -22.47 3.73 6.97
CA GLU A 145 -22.17 3.04 8.22
C GLU A 145 -20.87 2.21 8.11
N LEU A 146 -20.62 1.56 6.98
CA LEU A 146 -19.36 0.84 6.72
C LEU A 146 -18.16 1.78 6.77
N VAL A 147 -18.24 2.96 6.15
CA VAL A 147 -17.19 3.98 6.20
C VAL A 147 -16.95 4.46 7.64
N ARG A 148 -18.03 4.75 8.37
CA ARG A 148 -17.96 5.19 9.77
C ARG A 148 -17.29 4.14 10.66
N LEU A 149 -17.67 2.88 10.50
CA LEU A 149 -17.08 1.76 11.24
C LEU A 149 -15.62 1.52 10.86
N SER A 150 -15.28 1.57 9.57
CA SER A 150 -13.90 1.45 9.09
C SER A 150 -13.00 2.50 9.71
N ASN A 151 -13.41 3.77 9.69
CA ASN A 151 -12.66 4.86 10.30
C ASN A 151 -12.48 4.65 11.81
N ARG A 152 -13.54 4.20 12.51
CA ARG A 152 -13.47 3.92 13.94
C ARG A 152 -12.52 2.77 14.27
N VAL A 153 -12.51 1.71 13.48
CA VAL A 153 -11.58 0.58 13.62
C VAL A 153 -10.14 1.05 13.40
N GLN A 154 -9.89 1.86 12.36
CA GLN A 154 -8.55 2.41 12.12
C GLN A 154 -8.03 3.26 13.30
N GLU A 155 -8.88 4.12 13.87
CA GLU A 155 -8.52 4.91 15.06
C GLU A 155 -8.12 4.01 16.24
N ILE A 156 -8.89 2.96 16.48
CA ILE A 156 -8.60 2.01 17.57
C ILE A 156 -7.28 1.29 17.30
N LEU A 157 -7.08 0.78 16.09
CA LEU A 157 -5.87 0.05 15.71
C LEU A 157 -4.61 0.90 15.86
N LYS A 158 -4.64 2.18 15.49
CA LYS A 158 -3.50 3.12 15.69
C LYS A 158 -3.08 3.25 17.17
N SER A 159 -3.96 2.96 18.11
CA SER A 159 -3.67 2.96 19.54
C SER A 159 -3.10 1.65 20.07
N VAL A 160 -3.14 0.56 19.28
CA VAL A 160 -2.70 -0.78 19.70
C VAL A 160 -1.19 -0.91 19.54
N LYS A 161 -0.52 -1.29 20.61
CA LYS A 161 0.94 -1.49 20.58
C LYS A 161 1.31 -2.65 19.64
N GLY A 162 2.22 -2.38 18.71
CA GLY A 162 2.70 -3.37 17.73
C GLY A 162 2.01 -3.29 16.37
N VAL A 163 1.05 -2.38 16.22
CA VAL A 163 0.47 -2.03 14.91
C VAL A 163 1.29 -0.87 14.35
N SER A 164 1.79 -1.00 13.10
CA SER A 164 2.49 0.05 12.37
C SER A 164 1.55 0.68 11.33
N ASP A 165 1.34 0.01 10.22
CA ASP A 165 0.63 0.53 9.07
C ASP A 165 -0.86 0.20 9.13
N VAL A 166 -1.71 1.21 9.23
CA VAL A 166 -3.16 1.04 9.22
C VAL A 166 -3.75 1.74 8.02
N ALA A 167 -4.27 0.99 7.08
CA ALA A 167 -4.98 1.50 5.91
C ALA A 167 -6.39 0.93 5.84
N GLY A 168 -7.36 1.75 5.47
CA GLY A 168 -8.72 1.33 5.17
C GLY A 168 -9.00 1.45 3.68
N GLU A 169 -9.75 0.50 3.13
CA GLU A 169 -10.23 0.57 1.76
C GLU A 169 -11.22 1.74 1.61
N GLN A 170 -11.05 2.54 0.57
CA GLN A 170 -11.95 3.65 0.27
C GLN A 170 -13.05 3.15 -0.68
N ILE A 171 -14.27 3.06 -0.16
CA ILE A 171 -15.44 2.56 -0.89
C ILE A 171 -16.35 3.68 -1.42
N THR A 172 -16.01 4.94 -1.17
CA THR A 172 -16.81 6.12 -1.57
C THR A 172 -15.91 7.20 -2.18
N GLY A 173 -16.50 8.06 -3.01
CA GLY A 173 -15.83 9.26 -3.51
C GLY A 173 -15.31 9.19 -4.95
N GLN A 174 -15.52 8.09 -5.67
CA GLN A 174 -15.22 8.09 -7.12
C GLN A 174 -16.34 8.83 -7.88
N PRO A 175 -16.04 9.94 -8.57
CA PRO A 175 -17.02 10.58 -9.44
C PRO A 175 -17.34 9.67 -10.63
N THR A 176 -18.63 9.37 -10.82
CA THR A 176 -19.10 8.55 -11.95
C THR A 176 -19.80 9.46 -12.94
N LEU A 177 -19.33 9.50 -14.18
CA LEU A 177 -20.04 10.14 -15.28
C LEU A 177 -21.05 9.13 -15.84
N GLN A 178 -22.34 9.37 -15.60
CA GLN A 178 -23.42 8.58 -16.18
C GLN A 178 -23.98 9.28 -17.41
N VAL A 179 -23.85 8.65 -18.58
CA VAL A 179 -24.50 9.11 -19.81
C VAL A 179 -25.81 8.37 -20.01
N VAL A 180 -26.93 9.08 -19.80
CA VAL A 180 -28.28 8.54 -20.03
C VAL A 180 -28.76 8.99 -21.42
N VAL A 181 -28.89 8.03 -22.31
CA VAL A 181 -29.36 8.28 -23.69
C VAL A 181 -30.89 8.40 -23.69
N ASN A 182 -31.41 9.54 -24.11
CA ASN A 182 -32.85 9.74 -24.30
C ASN A 182 -33.25 9.19 -25.69
N GLN A 183 -33.77 7.95 -25.71
CA GLN A 183 -34.14 7.25 -26.94
C GLN A 183 -35.24 7.93 -27.73
N ASP A 184 -36.18 8.64 -27.07
CA ASP A 184 -37.29 9.34 -27.71
C ASP A 184 -36.81 10.58 -28.50
N GLN A 185 -35.69 11.16 -28.12
CA GLN A 185 -35.08 12.30 -28.83
C GLN A 185 -34.15 11.88 -29.97
N ILE A 186 -33.57 10.69 -29.89
CA ILE A 186 -32.70 10.18 -30.97
C ILE A 186 -33.55 9.66 -32.15
N ALA A 187 -34.76 9.23 -31.91
CA ALA A 187 -35.66 8.71 -32.97
C ALA A 187 -36.37 9.81 -33.80
N ARG A 188 -36.03 11.07 -33.58
CA ARG A 188 -36.50 12.24 -34.36
C ARG A 188 -35.41 12.78 -35.23
#